data_48abdbdaa868b6fb80a5f62549ca834d
#
_entry.id   48abdbdaa868b6fb80a5f62549ca834d
#
_cell.length_a   1.000
_cell.length_b   1.000
_cell.length_c   1.000
_cell.angle_alpha   90.00
_cell.angle_beta   90.00
_cell.angle_gamma   90.00
#
_symmetry.space_group_name_H-M   'P 1'
#
loop_
_entity.id
_entity.type
_entity.pdbx_description
1 polymer ?
#
loop_
_entity_poly.entity_id
_entity_poly.type
_entity_poly.pdbx_seq_one_letter_code
_entity_poly.pdbx_strand_id
1 'polypeptide(L)'
;MASLLVLPPVARLPTLRSYHHHLAILQRSYKLSSSRVTAMSSSSSTDPSLETVAPHAAVTSERKLNPDLQEQVPKPYLARAMAAVDASHPEGSRGRDTRGMSVLQQHVSFFDRNGDGIIYPWETFQGMRAIGLGYPVSFAAAVFINLIISYPTQPGWLPSPLLSIHIKNIHKGKHGSDSETYDTEGRFDPSKFDAIFSKFGRTRPDALTEDEISTMLKDNRNMYDFLGWVAALLEWKILYKVGKDKEGLLQREIVRSLFDGSLFERLQDSKKSS
;
A
#
# COMPACT_ATOMS: atom_id res chain seq x y z
N MET A 1 -36.27 -30.30 -35.39
CA MET A 1 -35.77 -29.06 -36.02
C MET A 1 -34.42 -28.73 -35.41
N ALA A 2 -33.36 -29.03 -36.14
CA ALA A 2 -31.98 -28.83 -35.69
C ALA A 2 -31.52 -27.42 -36.06
N SER A 3 -31.07 -26.63 -35.08
CA SER A 3 -30.50 -25.30 -35.31
C SER A 3 -28.99 -25.42 -35.26
N LEU A 4 -28.32 -25.22 -36.39
CA LEU A 4 -26.87 -25.21 -36.54
C LEU A 4 -26.28 -23.99 -35.83
N LEU A 5 -25.38 -24.23 -34.90
CA LEU A 5 -24.46 -23.23 -34.35
C LEU A 5 -23.32 -23.01 -35.38
N VAL A 6 -23.27 -21.83 -35.96
CA VAL A 6 -22.17 -21.38 -36.82
C VAL A 6 -21.11 -20.76 -35.91
N LEU A 7 -19.94 -21.38 -35.82
CA LEU A 7 -18.75 -20.84 -35.14
C LEU A 7 -18.08 -19.79 -36.04
N PRO A 8 -17.56 -18.68 -35.50
CA PRO A 8 -16.83 -17.70 -36.27
C PRO A 8 -15.44 -18.23 -36.68
N PRO A 9 -14.86 -17.73 -37.79
CA PRO A 9 -13.59 -18.22 -38.28
C PRO A 9 -12.41 -17.88 -37.38
N VAL A 10 -11.58 -18.89 -37.15
CA VAL A 10 -10.32 -18.79 -36.38
C VAL A 10 -9.36 -17.85 -37.11
N ALA A 11 -8.97 -16.74 -36.44
CA ALA A 11 -7.95 -15.84 -36.95
C ALA A 11 -6.60 -16.57 -37.03
N ARG A 12 -5.98 -16.56 -38.22
CA ARG A 12 -4.66 -17.16 -38.46
C ARG A 12 -3.61 -16.38 -37.67
N LEU A 13 -2.88 -17.07 -36.81
CA LEU A 13 -1.68 -16.56 -36.16
C LEU A 13 -0.61 -16.18 -37.20
N PRO A 14 0.08 -15.05 -37.07
CA PRO A 14 1.17 -14.68 -37.97
C PRO A 14 2.36 -15.64 -37.82
N THR A 15 2.97 -15.99 -38.94
CA THR A 15 4.05 -16.97 -39.05
C THR A 15 5.33 -16.45 -38.39
N LEU A 16 6.12 -17.33 -37.80
CA LEU A 16 7.41 -17.08 -37.12
C LEU A 16 8.40 -16.18 -37.88
N ARG A 17 8.23 -16.02 -39.19
CA ARG A 17 9.11 -15.17 -40.02
C ARG A 17 8.95 -13.66 -39.76
N SER A 18 7.80 -13.22 -39.23
CA SER A 18 7.53 -11.81 -38.91
C SER A 18 8.22 -11.35 -37.63
N TYR A 19 8.50 -12.24 -36.70
CA TYR A 19 9.15 -11.91 -35.43
C TYR A 19 10.65 -11.61 -35.57
N HIS A 20 11.35 -12.25 -36.51
CA HIS A 20 12.78 -12.00 -36.72
C HIS A 20 13.08 -10.63 -37.34
N HIS A 21 12.17 -10.07 -38.13
CA HIS A 21 12.37 -8.73 -38.70
C HIS A 21 12.17 -7.60 -37.67
N HIS A 22 11.27 -7.77 -36.70
CA HIS A 22 11.06 -6.77 -35.65
C HIS A 22 12.20 -6.75 -34.61
N LEU A 23 12.75 -7.90 -34.27
CA LEU A 23 13.91 -8.00 -33.39
C LEU A 23 15.18 -7.38 -34.00
N ALA A 24 15.38 -7.51 -35.32
CA ALA A 24 16.52 -6.93 -35.99
C ALA A 24 16.47 -5.39 -36.07
N ILE A 25 15.29 -4.81 -36.14
CA ILE A 25 15.09 -3.34 -36.12
C ILE A 25 15.34 -2.77 -34.73
N LEU A 26 14.89 -3.45 -33.68
CA LEU A 26 15.14 -3.05 -32.30
C LEU A 26 16.63 -3.13 -31.91
N GLN A 27 17.35 -4.15 -32.38
CA GLN A 27 18.79 -4.26 -32.12
C GLN A 27 19.63 -3.23 -32.87
N ARG A 28 19.19 -2.69 -34.02
CA ARG A 28 19.89 -1.63 -34.75
C ARG A 28 19.74 -0.26 -34.08
N SER A 29 18.64 0.02 -33.42
CA SER A 29 18.43 1.29 -32.69
C SER A 29 19.26 1.36 -31.42
N TYR A 30 19.62 0.25 -30.80
CA TYR A 30 20.45 0.22 -29.59
C TYR A 30 21.96 0.40 -29.84
N LYS A 31 22.45 0.24 -31.05
CA LYS A 31 23.90 0.33 -31.38
C LYS A 31 24.39 1.74 -31.76
N LEU A 32 23.53 2.74 -31.87
CA LEU A 32 23.89 4.10 -32.30
C LEU A 32 23.96 5.14 -31.19
N SER A 33 23.77 4.75 -29.93
CA SER A 33 23.85 5.67 -28.76
C SER A 33 24.97 5.33 -27.77
N SER A 34 25.99 4.60 -28.18
CA SER A 34 27.12 4.27 -27.33
C SER A 34 28.40 5.00 -27.76
N SER A 35 28.43 6.32 -27.64
CA SER A 35 29.69 7.06 -27.68
C SER A 35 29.55 8.38 -26.94
N ARG A 36 30.32 8.45 -25.86
CA ARG A 36 30.61 9.55 -24.93
C ARG A 36 29.78 9.60 -23.66
N VAL A 37 30.03 8.67 -22.76
CA VAL A 37 29.94 8.96 -21.33
C VAL A 37 31.35 9.33 -20.86
N THR A 38 31.61 10.62 -20.77
CA THR A 38 32.75 11.16 -20.04
C THR A 38 32.50 10.84 -18.57
N ALA A 39 33.44 10.11 -17.95
CA ALA A 39 33.39 9.87 -16.52
C ALA A 39 33.42 11.18 -15.76
N MET A 40 32.26 11.62 -15.28
CA MET A 40 32.17 12.66 -14.26
C MET A 40 32.38 11.99 -12.90
N SER A 41 33.38 12.47 -12.20
CA SER A 41 33.74 12.11 -10.85
C SER A 41 32.51 12.07 -9.95
N SER A 42 32.33 10.95 -9.24
CA SER A 42 31.33 10.77 -8.21
C SER A 42 31.54 11.77 -7.07
N SER A 43 30.93 12.93 -7.13
CA SER A 43 30.54 13.62 -5.90
C SER A 43 29.37 12.79 -5.33
N SER A 44 29.59 12.13 -4.21
CA SER A 44 28.51 11.51 -3.45
C SER A 44 27.57 12.64 -2.99
N SER A 45 26.57 12.97 -3.78
CA SER A 45 25.49 13.81 -3.31
C SER A 45 24.74 12.99 -2.28
N THR A 46 24.88 13.35 -1.02
CA THR A 46 24.06 12.87 0.08
C THR A 46 22.67 13.51 -0.01
N ASP A 47 22.01 13.35 -1.15
CA ASP A 47 20.60 13.75 -1.28
C ASP A 47 19.75 12.70 -0.54
N PRO A 48 19.13 13.07 0.60
CA PRO A 48 18.33 12.12 1.39
C PRO A 48 17.17 11.52 0.58
N SER A 49 16.78 12.14 -0.53
CA SER A 49 15.73 11.60 -1.42
C SER A 49 16.19 10.37 -2.21
N LEU A 50 17.51 10.11 -2.27
CA LEU A 50 18.10 8.90 -2.85
C LEU A 50 18.17 7.73 -1.88
N GLU A 51 18.05 7.99 -0.59
CA GLU A 51 18.01 6.94 0.43
C GLU A 51 16.64 6.28 0.43
N THR A 52 16.46 5.31 -0.46
CA THR A 52 15.19 4.59 -0.62
C THR A 52 15.19 3.26 0.13
N VAL A 53 16.29 2.91 0.77
CA VAL A 53 16.41 1.69 1.57
C VAL A 53 15.84 1.94 2.95
N ALA A 54 14.62 1.40 3.19
CA ALA A 54 14.09 1.30 4.54
C ALA A 54 14.74 0.05 5.20
N PRO A 55 15.55 0.18 6.27
CA PRO A 55 16.33 -0.95 6.81
C PRO A 55 15.48 -2.13 7.25
N HIS A 56 14.23 -1.87 7.62
CA HIS A 56 13.27 -2.90 8.05
C HIS A 56 12.33 -3.37 6.95
N ALA A 57 12.40 -2.80 5.73
CA ALA A 57 11.61 -3.23 4.58
C ALA A 57 12.38 -4.28 3.78
N ALA A 58 11.96 -5.54 3.86
CA ALA A 58 12.65 -6.69 3.28
C ALA A 58 12.95 -6.57 1.77
N VAL A 59 12.06 -5.91 1.03
CA VAL A 59 12.17 -5.78 -0.43
C VAL A 59 13.33 -4.90 -0.85
N THR A 60 13.57 -3.81 -0.14
CA THR A 60 14.63 -2.86 -0.47
C THR A 60 16.03 -3.37 -0.11
N SER A 61 16.15 -4.35 0.79
CA SER A 61 17.43 -4.99 1.11
C SER A 61 17.88 -6.00 0.06
N GLU A 62 16.96 -6.58 -0.71
CA GLU A 62 17.23 -7.60 -1.73
C GLU A 62 17.41 -7.01 -3.13
N ARG A 63 16.78 -5.86 -3.38
CA ARG A 63 16.84 -5.18 -4.68
C ARG A 63 17.80 -4.00 -4.61
N LYS A 64 18.90 -4.09 -5.32
CA LYS A 64 19.74 -2.92 -5.55
C LYS A 64 18.94 -1.90 -6.34
N LEU A 65 18.72 -0.74 -5.76
CA LEU A 65 18.09 0.37 -6.46
C LEU A 65 19.01 0.82 -7.59
N ASN A 66 18.41 1.09 -8.74
CA ASN A 66 19.11 1.74 -9.83
C ASN A 66 19.43 3.19 -9.40
N PRO A 67 20.69 3.59 -9.23
CA PRO A 67 21.04 4.96 -8.83
C PRO A 67 20.60 6.01 -9.86
N ASP A 68 20.45 5.59 -11.13
CA ASP A 68 20.04 6.49 -12.22
C ASP A 68 18.52 6.64 -12.32
N LEU A 69 17.78 6.00 -11.42
CA LEU A 69 16.30 6.04 -11.42
C LEU A 69 15.77 7.46 -11.22
N GLN A 70 16.52 8.32 -10.51
CA GLN A 70 16.15 9.72 -10.30
C GLN A 70 16.04 10.54 -11.58
N GLU A 71 16.79 10.20 -12.60
CA GLU A 71 16.71 10.88 -13.89
C GLU A 71 15.46 10.46 -14.69
N GLN A 72 14.88 9.30 -14.33
CA GLN A 72 13.79 8.68 -15.08
C GLN A 72 12.43 8.76 -14.38
N VAL A 73 12.40 8.96 -13.08
CA VAL A 73 11.16 9.04 -12.28
C VAL A 73 11.16 10.24 -11.34
N PRO A 74 9.98 10.83 -11.06
CA PRO A 74 9.86 11.93 -10.12
C PRO A 74 10.41 11.57 -8.72
N LYS A 75 11.12 12.48 -8.08
CA LYS A 75 11.65 12.32 -6.71
C LYS A 75 10.64 11.80 -5.68
N PRO A 76 9.35 12.25 -5.67
CA PRO A 76 8.32 11.71 -4.78
C PRO A 76 8.15 10.19 -4.87
N TYR A 77 8.47 9.58 -6.01
CA TYR A 77 8.42 8.13 -6.15
C TYR A 77 9.37 7.41 -5.18
N LEU A 78 10.57 7.90 -5.03
CA LEU A 78 11.60 7.31 -4.15
C LEU A 78 11.30 7.59 -2.67
N ALA A 79 10.78 8.77 -2.36
CA ALA A 79 10.39 9.14 -1.00
C ALA A 79 9.25 8.29 -0.43
N ARG A 80 8.43 7.63 -1.27
CA ARG A 80 7.34 6.76 -0.83
C ARG A 80 7.78 5.57 0.03
N ALA A 81 9.05 5.20 -0.03
CA ALA A 81 9.54 4.08 0.77
C ALA A 81 9.28 4.27 2.27
N MET A 82 9.50 5.49 2.78
CA MET A 82 9.42 5.78 4.22
C MET A 82 8.46 6.91 4.58
N ALA A 83 7.94 7.66 3.62
CA ALA A 83 7.07 8.80 3.89
C ALA A 83 5.82 8.79 3.00
N ALA A 84 4.66 9.10 3.59
CA ALA A 84 3.39 9.24 2.89
C ALA A 84 3.30 10.63 2.26
N VAL A 85 4.04 10.83 1.16
CA VAL A 85 4.14 12.11 0.42
C VAL A 85 2.97 12.29 -0.53
N ASP A 86 2.42 13.50 -0.58
CA ASP A 86 1.48 13.95 -1.61
C ASP A 86 1.74 15.43 -1.96
N ALA A 87 0.93 16.01 -2.85
CA ALA A 87 1.09 17.40 -3.28
C ALA A 87 1.00 18.40 -2.12
N SER A 88 0.21 18.11 -1.10
CA SER A 88 0.03 18.95 0.09
C SER A 88 1.06 18.65 1.20
N HIS A 89 1.66 17.46 1.16
CA HIS A 89 2.62 16.97 2.15
C HIS A 89 3.86 16.42 1.44
N PRO A 90 4.70 17.28 0.83
CA PRO A 90 5.88 16.83 0.06
C PRO A 90 6.92 16.07 0.90
N GLU A 91 6.90 16.25 2.23
CA GLU A 91 7.77 15.56 3.18
C GLU A 91 7.02 14.50 4.03
N GLY A 92 5.75 14.19 3.67
CA GLY A 92 4.90 13.30 4.44
C GLY A 92 4.39 13.93 5.74
N SER A 93 4.11 13.11 6.75
CA SER A 93 3.64 13.57 8.07
C SER A 93 4.77 14.26 8.83
N ARG A 94 4.58 15.55 9.15
CA ARG A 94 5.60 16.38 9.81
C ARG A 94 6.02 15.78 11.18
N GLY A 95 7.34 15.68 11.39
CA GLY A 95 7.91 15.22 12.65
C GLY A 95 7.76 13.71 12.91
N ARG A 96 7.32 12.94 11.91
CA ARG A 96 7.21 11.50 12.08
C ARG A 96 8.57 10.82 11.98
N ASP A 97 8.91 10.06 13.02
CA ASP A 97 10.05 9.14 12.99
C ASP A 97 9.66 7.86 12.25
N THR A 98 10.25 7.64 11.09
CA THR A 98 9.97 6.47 10.25
C THR A 98 10.62 5.19 10.75
N ARG A 99 11.62 5.29 11.63
CA ARG A 99 12.41 4.16 12.15
C ARG A 99 12.95 3.23 11.03
N GLY A 100 13.17 3.78 9.83
CA GLY A 100 13.61 3.01 8.67
C GLY A 100 12.57 2.03 8.12
N MET A 101 11.30 2.20 8.46
CA MET A 101 10.17 1.37 8.04
C MET A 101 9.50 1.93 6.78
N SER A 102 8.97 1.05 5.92
CA SER A 102 8.06 1.46 4.86
C SER A 102 6.76 2.04 5.45
N VAL A 103 6.01 2.80 4.64
CA VAL A 103 4.77 3.44 5.11
C VAL A 103 3.76 2.41 5.64
N LEU A 104 3.62 1.25 4.98
CA LEU A 104 2.77 0.16 5.46
C LEU A 104 3.29 -0.44 6.78
N GLN A 105 4.60 -0.58 6.93
CA GLN A 105 5.17 -1.04 8.19
C GLN A 105 4.90 -0.05 9.33
N GLN A 106 4.99 1.26 9.06
CA GLN A 106 4.65 2.31 10.03
C GLN A 106 3.18 2.23 10.45
N HIS A 107 2.26 1.99 9.48
CA HIS A 107 0.83 1.80 9.77
C HIS A 107 0.61 0.69 10.80
N VAL A 108 1.21 -0.47 10.58
CA VAL A 108 0.97 -1.64 11.45
C VAL A 108 1.79 -1.60 12.74
N SER A 109 2.91 -0.88 12.77
CA SER A 109 3.80 -0.78 13.94
C SER A 109 3.12 -0.20 15.19
N PHE A 110 2.03 0.54 15.02
CA PHE A 110 1.20 0.98 16.15
C PHE A 110 0.66 -0.19 16.99
N PHE A 111 0.37 -1.32 16.34
CA PHE A 111 -0.16 -2.51 16.99
C PHE A 111 0.92 -3.38 17.63
N ASP A 112 2.18 -3.20 17.31
CA ASP A 112 3.31 -3.81 17.97
C ASP A 112 3.57 -3.08 19.31
N ARG A 113 2.97 -3.59 20.39
CA ARG A 113 2.93 -2.89 21.69
C ARG A 113 4.23 -3.04 22.49
N ASN A 114 5.00 -4.07 22.22
CA ASN A 114 6.28 -4.34 22.87
C ASN A 114 7.49 -3.94 22.01
N GLY A 115 7.28 -3.63 20.71
CA GLY A 115 8.32 -3.17 19.78
C GLY A 115 9.25 -4.27 19.30
N ASP A 116 8.81 -5.54 19.29
CA ASP A 116 9.64 -6.68 18.87
C ASP A 116 9.56 -7.02 17.37
N GLY A 117 8.72 -6.30 16.61
CA GLY A 117 8.51 -6.50 15.18
C GLY A 117 7.49 -7.59 14.86
N ILE A 118 6.80 -8.13 15.86
CA ILE A 118 5.78 -9.18 15.72
C ILE A 118 4.50 -8.71 16.42
N ILE A 119 3.36 -8.83 15.76
CA ILE A 119 2.06 -8.44 16.31
C ILE A 119 1.25 -9.72 16.61
N TYR A 120 0.92 -9.92 17.86
CA TYR A 120 0.06 -11.01 18.31
C TYR A 120 -1.40 -10.56 18.47
N PRO A 121 -2.38 -11.50 18.51
CA PRO A 121 -3.80 -11.14 18.66
C PRO A 121 -4.12 -10.26 19.87
N TRP A 122 -3.45 -10.46 20.98
CA TRP A 122 -3.64 -9.61 22.17
C TRP A 122 -3.13 -8.19 21.98
N GLU A 123 -2.09 -7.98 21.18
CA GLU A 123 -1.56 -6.65 20.85
C GLU A 123 -2.45 -5.93 19.85
N THR A 124 -2.94 -6.64 18.82
CA THR A 124 -4.00 -6.14 17.94
C THR A 124 -5.22 -5.71 18.74
N PHE A 125 -5.68 -6.55 19.70
CA PHE A 125 -6.77 -6.21 20.59
C PHE A 125 -6.48 -4.93 21.41
N GLN A 126 -5.30 -4.83 22.02
CA GLN A 126 -4.88 -3.66 22.80
C GLN A 126 -4.84 -2.40 21.92
N GLY A 127 -4.28 -2.48 20.70
CA GLY A 127 -4.25 -1.39 19.75
C GLY A 127 -5.67 -0.92 19.35
N MET A 128 -6.58 -1.86 19.06
CA MET A 128 -7.99 -1.54 18.76
C MET A 128 -8.70 -0.88 19.94
N ARG A 129 -8.40 -1.31 21.17
CA ARG A 129 -8.89 -0.66 22.38
C ARG A 129 -8.31 0.75 22.56
N ALA A 130 -7.04 0.92 22.23
CA ALA A 130 -6.36 2.21 22.36
C ALA A 130 -6.97 3.27 21.43
N ILE A 131 -7.38 2.92 20.24
CA ILE A 131 -8.05 3.83 19.29
C ILE A 131 -9.55 4.04 19.57
N GLY A 132 -10.08 3.48 20.66
CA GLY A 132 -11.45 3.77 21.11
C GLY A 132 -12.52 2.75 20.75
N LEU A 133 -12.17 1.62 20.14
CA LEU A 133 -13.17 0.58 19.84
C LEU A 133 -13.62 -0.17 21.10
N GLY A 134 -14.90 -0.57 21.13
CA GLY A 134 -15.48 -1.37 22.22
C GLY A 134 -14.89 -2.79 22.30
N TYR A 135 -15.02 -3.45 23.46
CA TYR A 135 -14.45 -4.80 23.69
C TYR A 135 -14.84 -5.83 22.62
N PRO A 136 -16.13 -5.99 22.25
CA PRO A 136 -16.53 -7.01 21.28
C PRO A 136 -15.92 -6.78 19.90
N VAL A 137 -15.91 -5.51 19.43
CA VAL A 137 -15.36 -5.15 18.13
C VAL A 137 -13.84 -5.34 18.12
N SER A 138 -13.15 -4.93 19.19
CA SER A 138 -11.69 -5.11 19.31
C SER A 138 -11.29 -6.57 19.30
N PHE A 139 -12.05 -7.43 19.98
CA PHE A 139 -11.80 -8.87 19.99
C PHE A 139 -12.03 -9.50 18.60
N ALA A 140 -13.17 -9.19 17.97
CA ALA A 140 -13.49 -9.70 16.63
C ALA A 140 -12.45 -9.24 15.59
N ALA A 141 -12.04 -7.97 15.65
CA ALA A 141 -11.00 -7.44 14.77
C ALA A 141 -9.65 -8.13 15.00
N ALA A 142 -9.24 -8.34 16.25
CA ALA A 142 -7.98 -9.00 16.56
C ALA A 142 -7.94 -10.43 16.01
N VAL A 143 -9.01 -11.21 16.22
CA VAL A 143 -9.11 -12.58 15.69
C VAL A 143 -9.08 -12.57 14.17
N PHE A 144 -9.91 -11.73 13.53
CA PHE A 144 -10.04 -11.69 12.08
C PHE A 144 -8.72 -11.25 11.39
N ILE A 145 -8.13 -10.16 11.85
CA ILE A 145 -6.90 -9.60 11.26
C ILE A 145 -5.74 -10.59 11.41
N ASN A 146 -5.53 -11.10 12.61
CA ASN A 146 -4.42 -12.02 12.84
C ASN A 146 -4.63 -13.36 12.10
N LEU A 147 -5.85 -13.86 11.99
CA LEU A 147 -6.15 -15.08 11.23
C LEU A 147 -5.80 -14.93 9.75
N ILE A 148 -6.13 -13.79 9.14
CA ILE A 148 -5.92 -13.58 7.70
C ILE A 148 -4.47 -13.20 7.40
N ILE A 149 -3.87 -12.31 8.18
CA ILE A 149 -2.56 -11.72 7.87
C ILE A 149 -1.40 -12.57 8.43
N SER A 150 -1.64 -13.40 9.43
CA SER A 150 -0.58 -14.20 10.04
C SER A 150 0.16 -15.06 9.01
N TYR A 151 -0.55 -15.90 8.28
CA TYR A 151 0.08 -16.87 7.38
C TYR A 151 0.91 -16.21 6.25
N PRO A 152 0.41 -15.21 5.50
CA PRO A 152 1.19 -14.54 4.46
C PRO A 152 2.47 -13.88 4.97
N THR A 153 2.49 -13.44 6.23
CA THR A 153 3.61 -12.70 6.80
C THR A 153 4.67 -13.57 7.48
N GLN A 154 4.43 -14.88 7.59
CA GLN A 154 5.40 -15.79 8.19
C GLN A 154 6.74 -15.79 7.43
N PRO A 155 7.89 -15.88 8.15
CA PRO A 155 9.19 -16.02 7.52
C PRO A 155 9.42 -17.39 6.87
N GLY A 156 8.66 -18.40 7.30
CA GLY A 156 8.71 -19.78 6.82
C GLY A 156 7.39 -20.24 6.20
N TRP A 157 7.29 -21.52 5.88
CA TRP A 157 6.11 -22.13 5.27
C TRP A 157 5.10 -22.66 6.27
N LEU A 158 5.48 -22.80 7.55
CA LEU A 158 4.57 -23.28 8.61
C LEU A 158 3.73 -22.13 9.16
N PRO A 159 2.42 -22.32 9.33
CA PRO A 159 1.57 -21.34 10.00
C PRO A 159 1.94 -21.22 11.48
N SER A 160 1.83 -20.00 12.02
CA SER A 160 2.03 -19.76 13.44
C SER A 160 0.79 -20.19 14.25
N PRO A 161 0.92 -21.06 15.27
CA PRO A 161 -0.19 -21.40 16.14
C PRO A 161 -0.68 -20.22 16.98
N LEU A 162 0.16 -19.19 17.17
CA LEU A 162 -0.18 -17.97 17.90
C LEU A 162 -0.72 -16.87 16.98
N LEU A 163 -0.93 -17.15 15.69
CA LEU A 163 -1.41 -16.19 14.70
C LEU A 163 -0.58 -14.89 14.67
N SER A 164 0.74 -15.02 14.78
CA SER A 164 1.67 -13.89 14.77
C SER A 164 1.76 -13.24 13.39
N ILE A 165 1.79 -11.90 13.36
CA ILE A 165 1.99 -11.09 12.15
C ILE A 165 3.40 -10.52 12.20
N HIS A 166 4.22 -10.77 11.19
CA HIS A 166 5.58 -10.24 11.10
C HIS A 166 5.60 -8.92 10.32
N ILE A 167 5.93 -7.81 11.00
CA ILE A 167 5.94 -6.45 10.40
C ILE A 167 6.87 -6.41 9.18
N LYS A 168 8.02 -7.07 9.26
CA LYS A 168 9.00 -7.16 8.15
C LYS A 168 8.36 -7.65 6.83
N ASN A 169 7.37 -8.51 6.92
CA ASN A 169 6.72 -9.16 5.78
C ASN A 169 5.30 -8.64 5.51
N ILE A 170 4.88 -7.57 6.16
CA ILE A 170 3.47 -7.11 6.10
C ILE A 170 2.98 -6.83 4.68
N HIS A 171 3.85 -6.42 3.78
CA HIS A 171 3.53 -6.21 2.37
C HIS A 171 2.96 -7.45 1.67
N LYS A 172 3.27 -8.66 2.17
CA LYS A 172 2.73 -9.92 1.66
C LYS A 172 1.29 -10.18 2.11
N GLY A 173 0.83 -9.47 3.13
CA GLY A 173 -0.54 -9.56 3.66
C GLY A 173 -1.56 -8.70 2.93
N LYS A 174 -1.15 -7.93 1.91
CA LYS A 174 -2.08 -7.14 1.10
C LYS A 174 -3.04 -8.04 0.32
N HIS A 175 -4.30 -7.64 0.25
CA HIS A 175 -5.33 -8.29 -0.57
C HIS A 175 -5.55 -7.53 -1.89
N GLY A 176 -6.18 -8.18 -2.87
CA GLY A 176 -6.34 -7.61 -4.21
C GLY A 176 -7.46 -6.58 -4.36
N SER A 177 -8.31 -6.42 -3.35
CA SER A 177 -9.48 -5.52 -3.36
C SER A 177 -9.25 -4.25 -2.54
N ASP A 178 -7.99 -3.82 -2.40
CA ASP A 178 -7.60 -2.60 -1.70
C ASP A 178 -7.66 -1.35 -2.60
N SER A 179 -7.29 -0.20 -2.06
CA SER A 179 -7.22 1.06 -2.79
C SER A 179 -5.94 1.22 -3.63
N GLU A 180 -5.05 0.24 -3.59
CA GLU A 180 -3.69 0.28 -4.17
C GLU A 180 -2.82 1.46 -3.68
N THR A 181 -3.24 2.17 -2.64
CA THR A 181 -2.47 3.28 -2.05
C THR A 181 -1.13 2.80 -1.48
N TYR A 182 -1.04 1.55 -1.05
CA TYR A 182 0.25 0.89 -0.86
C TYR A 182 0.58 0.08 -2.12
N ASP A 183 1.78 0.26 -2.64
CA ASP A 183 2.29 -0.61 -3.69
C ASP A 183 2.63 -2.02 -3.17
N THR A 184 3.15 -2.88 -4.03
CA THR A 184 3.50 -4.27 -3.68
C THR A 184 4.60 -4.37 -2.61
N GLU A 185 5.30 -3.29 -2.33
CA GLU A 185 6.40 -3.22 -1.37
C GLU A 185 6.02 -2.45 -0.09
N GLY A 186 4.74 -2.03 0.01
CA GLY A 186 4.25 -1.27 1.15
C GLY A 186 4.66 0.21 1.15
N ARG A 187 5.06 0.74 -0.01
CA ARG A 187 5.35 2.17 -0.19
C ARG A 187 4.05 2.91 -0.52
N PHE A 188 3.95 4.15 -0.10
CA PHE A 188 2.79 4.98 -0.38
C PHE A 188 2.78 5.47 -1.83
N ASP A 189 1.65 5.30 -2.53
CA ASP A 189 1.42 5.83 -3.87
C ASP A 189 0.48 7.03 -3.84
N PRO A 190 1.01 8.26 -3.97
CA PRO A 190 0.20 9.47 -3.94
C PRO A 190 -0.83 9.52 -5.08
N SER A 191 -0.53 8.95 -6.24
CA SER A 191 -1.46 8.95 -7.37
C SER A 191 -2.69 8.09 -7.11
N LYS A 192 -2.50 6.96 -6.43
CA LYS A 192 -3.59 6.07 -6.02
C LYS A 192 -4.39 6.66 -4.86
N PHE A 193 -3.71 7.32 -3.93
CA PHE A 193 -4.36 8.09 -2.87
C PHE A 193 -5.24 9.21 -3.44
N ASP A 194 -4.71 10.01 -4.38
CA ASP A 194 -5.46 11.06 -5.04
C ASP A 194 -6.67 10.51 -5.83
N ALA A 195 -6.51 9.33 -6.43
CA ALA A 195 -7.57 8.68 -7.18
C ALA A 195 -8.78 8.32 -6.30
N ILE A 196 -8.62 8.04 -5.00
CA ILE A 196 -9.72 7.81 -4.08
C ILE A 196 -10.69 8.99 -4.10
N PHE A 197 -10.18 10.20 -3.93
CA PHE A 197 -11.01 11.41 -3.84
C PHE A 197 -11.48 11.90 -5.21
N SER A 198 -10.63 11.86 -6.23
CA SER A 198 -10.99 12.31 -7.57
C SER A 198 -12.05 11.43 -8.24
N LYS A 199 -12.10 10.13 -7.93
CA LYS A 199 -13.11 9.21 -8.45
C LYS A 199 -14.40 9.20 -7.62
N PHE A 200 -14.28 9.23 -6.30
CA PHE A 200 -15.40 8.93 -5.40
C PHE A 200 -15.86 10.11 -4.55
N GLY A 201 -15.05 11.14 -4.32
CA GLY A 201 -15.40 12.35 -3.58
C GLY A 201 -16.31 13.29 -4.39
N ARG A 202 -17.56 12.87 -4.62
CA ARG A 202 -18.55 13.61 -5.42
C ARG A 202 -19.24 14.71 -4.64
N THR A 203 -19.47 14.47 -3.36
CA THR A 203 -20.11 15.45 -2.45
C THR A 203 -19.13 16.56 -2.11
N ARG A 204 -17.88 16.17 -1.80
CA ARG A 204 -16.75 17.09 -1.55
C ARG A 204 -15.47 16.52 -2.10
N PRO A 205 -14.62 17.34 -2.75
CA PRO A 205 -13.38 16.86 -3.38
C PRO A 205 -12.31 16.41 -2.37
N ASP A 206 -12.45 16.81 -1.11
CA ASP A 206 -11.51 16.59 0.00
C ASP A 206 -12.06 15.67 1.11
N ALA A 207 -13.22 15.05 0.90
CA ALA A 207 -13.87 14.19 1.89
C ALA A 207 -14.74 13.11 1.23
N LEU A 208 -15.06 12.06 1.98
CA LEU A 208 -15.95 10.97 1.54
C LEU A 208 -17.12 10.81 2.49
N THR A 209 -18.29 10.61 1.95
CA THR A 209 -19.48 10.11 2.68
C THR A 209 -19.41 8.59 2.82
N GLU A 210 -20.26 8.01 3.69
CA GLU A 210 -20.35 6.54 3.84
C GLU A 210 -20.82 5.86 2.54
N ASP A 211 -21.70 6.50 1.76
CA ASP A 211 -22.17 5.97 0.47
C ASP A 211 -21.08 5.99 -0.60
N GLU A 212 -20.27 7.04 -0.63
CA GLU A 212 -19.12 7.14 -1.52
C GLU A 212 -18.04 6.09 -1.20
N ILE A 213 -17.76 5.86 0.08
CA ILE A 213 -16.91 4.76 0.53
C ILE A 213 -17.49 3.40 0.09
N SER A 214 -18.79 3.20 0.27
CA SER A 214 -19.46 1.96 -0.15
C SER A 214 -19.39 1.75 -1.67
N THR A 215 -19.47 2.82 -2.44
CA THR A 215 -19.31 2.80 -3.92
C THR A 215 -17.88 2.44 -4.30
N MET A 216 -16.89 3.07 -3.68
CA MET A 216 -15.47 2.77 -3.87
C MET A 216 -15.15 1.29 -3.56
N LEU A 217 -15.65 0.78 -2.44
CA LEU A 217 -15.45 -0.62 -2.07
C LEU A 217 -16.04 -1.60 -3.07
N LYS A 218 -17.16 -1.26 -3.71
CA LYS A 218 -17.74 -2.09 -4.78
C LYS A 218 -16.91 -2.04 -6.05
N ASP A 219 -16.41 -0.86 -6.41
CA ASP A 219 -15.63 -0.63 -7.62
C ASP A 219 -14.25 -1.31 -7.56
N ASN A 220 -13.64 -1.32 -6.37
CA ASN A 220 -12.33 -1.93 -6.15
C ASN A 220 -12.35 -3.47 -5.96
N ARG A 221 -13.53 -4.10 -6.05
CA ARG A 221 -13.61 -5.56 -5.87
C ARG A 221 -12.86 -6.30 -6.96
N ASN A 222 -11.86 -7.07 -6.56
CA ASN A 222 -11.18 -8.00 -7.46
C ASN A 222 -11.94 -9.34 -7.47
N MET A 223 -12.10 -9.92 -8.66
CA MET A 223 -12.81 -11.19 -8.84
C MET A 223 -12.15 -12.32 -8.03
N TYR A 224 -12.96 -13.11 -7.34
CA TYR A 224 -12.53 -14.22 -6.47
C TYR A 224 -11.78 -13.83 -5.19
N ASP A 225 -11.58 -12.55 -4.91
CA ASP A 225 -10.95 -12.06 -3.66
C ASP A 225 -11.98 -11.83 -2.55
N PHE A 226 -12.75 -12.86 -2.19
CA PHE A 226 -13.85 -12.74 -1.22
C PHE A 226 -13.38 -12.30 0.18
N LEU A 227 -12.22 -12.80 0.63
CA LEU A 227 -11.65 -12.37 1.90
C LEU A 227 -11.18 -10.92 1.85
N GLY A 228 -10.59 -10.48 0.74
CA GLY A 228 -10.21 -9.09 0.54
C GLY A 228 -11.43 -8.15 0.51
N TRP A 229 -12.57 -8.55 -0.05
CA TRP A 229 -13.79 -7.74 0.02
C TRP A 229 -14.24 -7.51 1.46
N VAL A 230 -14.20 -8.56 2.28
CA VAL A 230 -14.58 -8.47 3.70
C VAL A 230 -13.54 -7.63 4.47
N ALA A 231 -12.25 -7.85 4.22
CA ALA A 231 -11.18 -7.09 4.85
C ALA A 231 -11.31 -5.59 4.53
N ALA A 232 -11.39 -5.22 3.26
CA ALA A 232 -11.57 -3.81 2.84
C ALA A 232 -12.84 -3.19 3.45
N LEU A 233 -13.95 -3.92 3.47
CA LEU A 233 -15.19 -3.43 4.07
C LEU A 233 -15.01 -3.13 5.57
N LEU A 234 -14.36 -4.01 6.32
CA LEU A 234 -14.16 -3.84 7.76
C LEU A 234 -13.15 -2.72 8.06
N GLU A 235 -12.07 -2.63 7.32
CA GLU A 235 -11.05 -1.59 7.44
C GLU A 235 -11.67 -0.19 7.24
N TRP A 236 -12.38 0.02 6.15
CA TRP A 236 -13.01 1.30 5.84
C TRP A 236 -14.18 1.64 6.77
N LYS A 237 -14.95 0.64 7.25
CA LYS A 237 -15.99 0.88 8.25
C LYS A 237 -15.42 1.26 9.61
N ILE A 238 -14.32 0.64 10.03
CA ILE A 238 -13.62 1.01 11.26
C ILE A 238 -13.07 2.43 11.11
N LEU A 239 -12.39 2.72 10.00
CA LEU A 239 -11.85 4.06 9.73
C LEU A 239 -12.97 5.12 9.75
N TYR A 240 -14.07 4.88 9.05
CA TYR A 240 -15.19 5.80 9.04
C TYR A 240 -15.78 6.02 10.43
N LYS A 241 -15.91 4.95 11.21
CA LYS A 241 -16.43 5.02 12.58
C LYS A 241 -15.57 5.90 13.50
N VAL A 242 -14.24 5.79 13.40
CA VAL A 242 -13.32 6.51 14.30
C VAL A 242 -12.84 7.85 13.76
N GLY A 243 -12.95 8.09 12.44
CA GLY A 243 -12.38 9.23 11.74
C GLY A 243 -13.37 10.23 11.17
N LYS A 244 -14.66 9.89 11.07
CA LYS A 244 -15.65 10.83 10.52
C LYS A 244 -15.85 12.04 11.44
N ASP A 245 -16.09 13.17 10.84
CA ASP A 245 -16.44 14.41 11.54
C ASP A 245 -17.93 14.46 11.97
N LYS A 246 -18.33 15.61 12.54
CA LYS A 246 -19.72 15.83 13.00
C LYS A 246 -20.74 15.87 11.87
N GLU A 247 -20.28 16.14 10.65
CA GLU A 247 -21.12 16.21 9.44
C GLU A 247 -21.25 14.81 8.77
N GLY A 248 -20.56 13.80 9.29
CA GLY A 248 -20.55 12.46 8.73
C GLY A 248 -19.60 12.33 7.54
N LEU A 249 -18.63 13.21 7.43
CA LEU A 249 -17.63 13.19 6.36
C LEU A 249 -16.31 12.64 6.86
N LEU A 250 -15.70 11.75 6.07
CA LEU A 250 -14.34 11.27 6.29
C LEU A 250 -13.35 12.14 5.51
N GLN A 251 -12.69 13.04 6.20
CA GLN A 251 -11.79 14.02 5.61
C GLN A 251 -10.54 13.36 5.01
N ARG A 252 -10.05 13.89 3.88
CA ARG A 252 -8.86 13.43 3.16
C ARG A 252 -7.64 13.31 4.08
N GLU A 253 -7.45 14.30 4.98
CA GLU A 253 -6.32 14.31 5.91
C GLU A 253 -6.40 13.17 6.93
N ILE A 254 -7.59 12.77 7.34
CA ILE A 254 -7.80 11.62 8.22
C ILE A 254 -7.41 10.32 7.48
N VAL A 255 -7.86 10.17 6.22
CA VAL A 255 -7.51 9.01 5.40
C VAL A 255 -5.99 8.95 5.17
N ARG A 256 -5.35 10.08 4.83
CA ARG A 256 -3.90 10.13 4.65
C ARG A 256 -3.14 9.69 5.91
N SER A 257 -3.54 10.23 7.06
CA SER A 257 -2.89 9.91 8.33
C SER A 257 -3.14 8.47 8.81
N LEU A 258 -4.15 7.77 8.28
CA LEU A 258 -4.29 6.34 8.47
C LEU A 258 -3.14 5.59 7.81
N PHE A 259 -2.81 5.94 6.55
CA PHE A 259 -1.83 5.19 5.78
C PHE A 259 -0.44 5.15 6.42
N ASP A 260 -0.01 6.19 7.11
CA ASP A 260 1.26 6.17 7.85
C ASP A 260 1.12 5.84 9.35
N GLY A 261 -0.09 5.54 9.81
CA GLY A 261 -0.39 5.18 11.19
C GLY A 261 -0.47 6.35 12.18
N SER A 262 -0.21 7.59 11.77
CA SER A 262 -0.28 8.76 12.66
C SER A 262 -1.69 9.04 13.21
N LEU A 263 -2.73 8.59 12.49
CA LEU A 263 -4.11 8.64 13.00
C LEU A 263 -4.27 7.84 14.29
N PHE A 264 -3.69 6.66 14.37
CA PHE A 264 -3.84 5.80 15.55
C PHE A 264 -3.21 6.42 16.79
N GLU A 265 -2.04 7.03 16.63
CA GLU A 265 -1.33 7.73 17.70
C GLU A 265 -2.18 8.90 18.23
N ARG A 266 -2.73 9.72 17.32
CA ARG A 266 -3.64 10.83 17.69
C ARG A 266 -4.90 10.36 18.41
N LEU A 267 -5.53 9.27 17.94
CA LEU A 267 -6.72 8.71 18.58
C LEU A 267 -6.40 8.17 19.98
N GLN A 268 -5.27 7.49 20.15
CA GLN A 268 -4.82 7.00 21.45
C GLN A 268 -4.57 8.16 22.42
N ASP A 269 -3.91 9.23 21.99
CA ASP A 269 -3.57 10.36 22.86
C ASP A 269 -4.81 11.19 23.23
N SER A 270 -5.73 11.39 22.29
CA SER A 270 -7.00 12.05 22.60
C SER A 270 -7.82 11.28 23.64
N LYS A 271 -7.78 9.93 23.60
CA LYS A 271 -8.45 9.09 24.57
C LYS A 271 -7.80 9.09 25.96
N LYS A 272 -6.47 9.26 26.03
CA LYS A 272 -5.78 9.37 27.33
C LYS A 272 -6.07 10.71 28.03
N SER A 273 -6.40 11.75 27.24
CA SER A 273 -6.69 13.10 27.74
C SER A 273 -8.17 13.32 28.09
N SER A 274 -9.04 12.38 27.78
CA SER A 274 -10.49 12.37 28.08
C SER A 274 -10.79 11.56 29.33
#